data_49db0ebaa2d8e0ebc778bbf501d12b66
#
_entry.id   49db0ebaa2d8e0ebc778bbf501d12b66
#
_cell.length_a   1.000
_cell.length_b   1.000
_cell.length_c   1.000
_cell.angle_alpha   90.00
_cell.angle_beta   90.00
_cell.angle_gamma   90.00
#
_symmetry.space_group_name_H-M   'P 1'
#
loop_
_entity.id
_entity.type
_entity.pdbx_description
1 polymer ?
#
loop_
_entity_poly.entity_id
_entity_poly.type
_entity_poly.pdbx_seq_one_letter_code
_entity_poly.pdbx_strand_id
1 'polypeptide(L)'
;SVFHCPYCHGYELMEGRIGVLAVGPLSMHHAMMLPDWGQVTLFLNHAFEPDEEQLAALAARGVVIERTAVKRISGHATVELADSRTLTMAGLFVASRTHSGSPLAEQLGCALEEGATGLFVRTDATKATSVAGVFACGDAARAAGSVALAVADGAMAGVSAHRLTIFGALAA
;
A
#
# COMPACT_ATOMS: atom_id res chain seq x y z
N SER A 1 14.25 -2.85 -6.44
CA SER A 1 12.93 -2.18 -6.52
C SER A 1 12.05 -2.64 -5.39
N VAL A 2 11.42 -1.69 -4.69
CA VAL A 2 10.52 -1.96 -3.57
C VAL A 2 9.14 -1.42 -3.95
N PHE A 3 8.10 -2.24 -3.77
CA PHE A 3 6.74 -1.97 -4.22
C PHE A 3 5.75 -2.12 -3.06
N HIS A 4 4.55 -1.56 -3.22
CA HIS A 4 3.46 -1.70 -2.26
C HIS A 4 2.23 -2.43 -2.84
N CYS A 5 2.08 -2.46 -4.17
CA CYS A 5 0.86 -2.94 -4.83
C CYS A 5 1.17 -4.08 -5.80
N PRO A 6 0.71 -5.33 -5.54
CA PRO A 6 0.88 -6.47 -6.43
C PRO A 6 0.27 -6.24 -7.81
N TYR A 7 -0.94 -5.69 -7.88
CA TYR A 7 -1.64 -5.42 -9.14
C TYR A 7 -0.97 -4.36 -10.00
N CYS A 8 -0.13 -3.50 -9.40
CA CYS A 8 0.59 -2.46 -10.12
C CYS A 8 1.90 -2.94 -10.72
N HIS A 9 2.57 -3.90 -10.07
CA HIS A 9 3.95 -4.29 -10.40
C HIS A 9 4.21 -5.80 -10.43
N GLY A 10 3.22 -6.64 -10.09
CA GLY A 10 3.43 -8.09 -10.03
C GLY A 10 3.77 -8.68 -11.39
N TYR A 11 3.09 -8.23 -12.44
CA TYR A 11 3.27 -8.74 -13.80
C TYR A 11 4.69 -8.54 -14.35
N GLU A 12 5.29 -7.38 -14.10
CA GLU A 12 6.64 -7.06 -14.57
C GLU A 12 7.74 -7.87 -13.90
N LEU A 13 7.44 -8.59 -12.83
CA LEU A 13 8.40 -9.48 -12.16
C LEU A 13 8.56 -10.82 -12.86
N MET A 14 7.78 -11.11 -13.91
CA MET A 14 7.94 -12.22 -14.85
C MET A 14 8.07 -13.59 -14.14
N GLU A 15 7.19 -13.86 -13.18
CA GLU A 15 7.16 -15.09 -12.37
C GLU A 15 8.46 -15.36 -11.59
N GLY A 16 9.26 -14.32 -11.38
CA GLY A 16 10.52 -14.40 -10.69
C GLY A 16 10.39 -14.64 -9.17
N ARG A 17 11.51 -14.59 -8.49
CA ARG A 17 11.56 -14.68 -7.02
C ARG A 17 11.11 -13.35 -6.42
N ILE A 18 10.03 -13.37 -5.66
CA ILE A 18 9.43 -12.18 -5.04
C ILE A 18 9.67 -12.22 -3.53
N GLY A 19 10.19 -11.14 -2.98
CA GLY A 19 10.32 -10.98 -1.54
C GLY A 19 9.17 -10.19 -0.94
N VAL A 20 8.68 -10.60 0.22
CA VAL A 20 7.82 -9.80 1.08
C VAL A 20 8.60 -9.45 2.34
N LEU A 21 8.92 -8.19 2.55
CA LEU A 21 9.52 -7.73 3.79
C LEU A 21 8.42 -7.42 4.80
N ALA A 22 8.36 -8.20 5.87
CA ALA A 22 7.38 -7.98 6.91
C ALA A 22 7.69 -6.73 7.74
N VAL A 23 6.65 -5.94 8.01
CA VAL A 23 6.65 -4.77 8.89
C VAL A 23 5.56 -4.89 9.97
N GLY A 24 4.84 -6.00 9.98
CA GLY A 24 3.78 -6.35 10.90
C GLY A 24 2.80 -7.36 10.30
N PRO A 25 1.71 -7.72 11.01
CA PRO A 25 0.74 -8.74 10.57
C PRO A 25 0.09 -8.45 9.22
N LEU A 26 -0.04 -7.17 8.82
CA LEU A 26 -0.58 -6.77 7.52
C LEU A 26 0.23 -7.35 6.34
N SER A 27 1.50 -7.69 6.57
CA SER A 27 2.37 -8.31 5.54
C SER A 27 1.88 -9.69 5.09
N MET A 28 1.04 -10.37 5.88
CA MET A 28 0.34 -11.60 5.48
C MET A 28 -0.47 -11.41 4.20
N HIS A 29 -1.10 -10.23 4.03
CA HIS A 29 -1.87 -9.94 2.82
C HIS A 29 -1.01 -10.07 1.55
N HIS A 30 0.17 -9.46 1.52
CA HIS A 30 1.10 -9.59 0.40
C HIS A 30 1.60 -11.03 0.23
N ALA A 31 1.98 -11.70 1.33
CA ALA A 31 2.49 -13.06 1.28
C ALA A 31 1.48 -14.05 0.71
N MET A 32 0.19 -13.84 0.97
CA MET A 32 -0.90 -14.67 0.45
C MET A 32 -1.28 -14.36 -0.99
N MET A 33 -1.13 -13.11 -1.43
CA MET A 33 -1.53 -12.70 -2.78
C MET A 33 -0.43 -12.97 -3.83
N LEU A 34 0.81 -12.64 -3.52
CA LEU A 34 1.92 -12.62 -4.47
C LEU A 34 2.28 -13.97 -5.11
N PRO A 35 1.93 -15.14 -4.55
CA PRO A 35 2.16 -16.41 -5.26
C PRO A 35 1.49 -16.54 -6.63
N ASP A 36 0.50 -15.68 -6.96
CA ASP A 36 -0.09 -15.64 -8.30
C ASP A 36 0.82 -14.94 -9.34
N TRP A 37 1.90 -14.29 -8.90
CA TRP A 37 2.88 -13.59 -9.75
C TRP A 37 4.29 -14.17 -9.69
N GLY A 38 4.59 -15.12 -8.80
CA GLY A 38 5.90 -15.73 -8.73
C GLY A 38 6.21 -16.48 -7.44
N GLN A 39 7.47 -16.85 -7.26
CA GLN A 39 7.93 -17.61 -6.09
C GLN A 39 8.16 -16.68 -4.91
N VAL A 40 7.35 -16.80 -3.87
CA VAL A 40 7.35 -15.86 -2.75
C VAL A 40 8.24 -16.33 -1.59
N THR A 41 9.08 -15.42 -1.09
CA THR A 41 9.77 -15.53 0.20
C THR A 41 9.28 -14.45 1.14
N LEU A 42 8.68 -14.83 2.27
CA LEU A 42 8.29 -13.93 3.35
C LEU A 42 9.45 -13.80 4.34
N PHE A 43 10.08 -12.63 4.38
CA PHE A 43 11.08 -12.26 5.37
C PHE A 43 10.36 -11.72 6.61
N LEU A 44 10.30 -12.51 7.68
CA LEU A 44 9.58 -12.12 8.91
C LEU A 44 10.26 -10.95 9.63
N ASN A 45 11.59 -10.87 9.54
CA ASN A 45 12.39 -9.76 10.08
C ASN A 45 12.02 -9.36 11.53
N HIS A 46 11.57 -10.34 12.34
CA HIS A 46 11.06 -10.15 13.70
C HIS A 46 9.86 -9.18 13.81
N ALA A 47 9.17 -8.87 12.72
CA ALA A 47 8.06 -7.92 12.71
C ALA A 47 6.76 -8.51 13.28
N PHE A 48 6.57 -9.81 13.11
CA PHE A 48 5.48 -10.59 13.71
C PHE A 48 5.81 -12.08 13.62
N GLU A 49 5.03 -12.93 14.30
CA GLU A 49 5.12 -14.38 14.19
C GLU A 49 3.77 -14.91 13.70
N PRO A 50 3.71 -15.59 12.53
CA PRO A 50 2.48 -16.22 12.06
C PRO A 50 2.03 -17.33 13.01
N ASP A 51 0.72 -17.40 13.27
CA ASP A 51 0.11 -18.52 14.00
C ASP A 51 0.04 -19.80 13.15
N GLU A 52 -0.45 -20.90 13.74
CA GLU A 52 -0.52 -22.20 13.07
C GLU A 52 -1.41 -22.18 11.82
N GLU A 53 -2.54 -21.46 11.84
CA GLU A 53 -3.44 -21.33 10.70
C GLU A 53 -2.77 -20.53 9.56
N GLN A 54 -2.11 -19.43 9.90
CA GLN A 54 -1.34 -18.63 8.95
C GLN A 54 -0.17 -19.39 8.34
N LEU A 55 0.55 -20.18 9.14
CA LEU A 55 1.63 -21.05 8.65
C LEU A 55 1.11 -22.10 7.67
N ALA A 56 -0.01 -22.74 7.98
CA ALA A 56 -0.65 -23.70 7.09
C ALA A 56 -1.11 -23.04 5.78
N ALA A 57 -1.69 -21.84 5.85
CA ALA A 57 -2.12 -21.08 4.68
C ALA A 57 -0.94 -20.67 3.79
N LEU A 58 0.15 -20.19 4.37
CA LEU A 58 1.38 -19.84 3.64
C LEU A 58 1.99 -21.07 2.95
N ALA A 59 2.05 -22.21 3.66
CA ALA A 59 2.56 -23.45 3.10
C ALA A 59 1.69 -23.95 1.94
N ALA A 60 0.36 -23.88 2.04
CA ALA A 60 -0.57 -24.25 0.98
C ALA A 60 -0.39 -23.38 -0.29
N ARG A 61 0.09 -22.14 -0.14
CA ARG A 61 0.41 -21.23 -1.23
C ARG A 61 1.87 -21.34 -1.71
N GLY A 62 2.68 -22.25 -1.15
CA GLY A 62 4.08 -22.42 -1.53
C GLY A 62 5.00 -21.28 -1.09
N VAL A 63 4.61 -20.50 -0.10
CA VAL A 63 5.41 -19.39 0.41
C VAL A 63 6.54 -19.90 1.29
N VAL A 64 7.78 -19.51 0.97
CA VAL A 64 8.96 -19.80 1.79
C VAL A 64 9.06 -18.76 2.89
N ILE A 65 9.23 -19.19 4.15
CA ILE A 65 9.39 -18.31 5.29
C ILE A 65 10.88 -18.19 5.65
N GLU A 66 11.42 -16.98 5.62
CA GLU A 66 12.77 -16.66 6.12
C GLU A 66 12.66 -15.94 7.47
N ARG A 67 13.20 -16.57 8.52
CA ARG A 67 13.13 -16.07 9.90
C ARG A 67 14.34 -15.25 10.30
N THR A 68 15.46 -15.40 9.57
CA THR A 68 16.67 -14.64 9.83
C THR A 68 16.42 -13.16 9.55
N ALA A 69 16.86 -12.31 10.47
CA ALA A 69 16.71 -10.86 10.34
C ALA A 69 17.34 -10.33 9.06
N VAL A 70 16.69 -9.37 8.43
CA VAL A 70 17.24 -8.63 7.29
C VAL A 70 18.19 -7.57 7.82
N LYS A 71 19.46 -7.67 7.41
CA LYS A 71 20.50 -6.71 7.76
C LYS A 71 20.48 -5.50 6.84
N ARG A 72 20.28 -5.72 5.55
CA ARG A 72 20.32 -4.67 4.53
C ARG A 72 19.62 -5.11 3.25
N ILE A 73 19.07 -4.14 2.55
CA ILE A 73 18.63 -4.27 1.16
C ILE A 73 19.56 -3.42 0.29
N SER A 74 20.04 -3.97 -0.81
CA SER A 74 20.98 -3.30 -1.71
C SER A 74 20.65 -3.58 -3.17
N GLY A 75 21.26 -2.81 -4.06
CA GLY A 75 21.08 -2.96 -5.51
C GLY A 75 19.61 -2.84 -5.91
N HIS A 76 19.17 -3.72 -6.79
CA HIS A 76 17.81 -3.72 -7.29
C HIS A 76 16.81 -4.28 -6.24
N ALA A 77 17.05 -5.48 -5.73
CA ALA A 77 16.26 -6.12 -4.68
C ALA A 77 17.06 -7.26 -4.02
N THR A 78 18.29 -6.99 -3.61
CA THR A 78 19.16 -7.96 -2.96
C THR A 78 19.04 -7.82 -1.44
N VAL A 79 18.61 -8.88 -0.78
CA VAL A 79 18.42 -8.95 0.67
C VAL A 79 19.64 -9.63 1.29
N GLU A 80 20.37 -8.93 2.14
CA GLU A 80 21.43 -9.47 2.98
C GLU A 80 20.87 -9.78 4.35
N LEU A 81 21.01 -11.02 4.80
CA LEU A 81 20.56 -11.50 6.10
C LEU A 81 21.64 -11.33 7.19
N ALA A 82 21.23 -11.39 8.45
CA ALA A 82 22.13 -11.25 9.59
C ALA A 82 23.20 -12.36 9.66
N ASP A 83 22.93 -13.53 9.07
CA ASP A 83 23.86 -14.65 8.96
C ASP A 83 24.77 -14.58 7.72
N SER A 84 24.78 -13.43 7.05
CA SER A 84 25.56 -13.15 5.84
C SER A 84 25.08 -13.85 4.57
N ARG A 85 24.00 -14.63 4.58
CA ARG A 85 23.35 -15.11 3.36
C ARG A 85 22.80 -13.93 2.57
N THR A 86 22.81 -14.06 1.26
CA THR A 86 22.28 -13.04 0.35
C THR A 86 21.27 -13.67 -0.60
N LEU A 87 20.08 -13.08 -0.68
CA LEU A 87 19.02 -13.50 -1.58
C LEU A 87 18.70 -12.38 -2.56
N THR A 88 18.83 -12.67 -3.85
CA THR A 88 18.43 -11.72 -4.91
C THR A 88 17.01 -12.03 -5.34
N MET A 89 16.15 -11.02 -5.28
CA MET A 89 14.75 -11.07 -5.69
C MET A 89 14.54 -10.27 -6.97
N ALA A 90 13.50 -10.61 -7.74
CA ALA A 90 13.04 -9.79 -8.85
C ALA A 90 12.45 -8.46 -8.34
N GLY A 91 11.83 -8.49 -7.17
CA GLY A 91 11.30 -7.31 -6.47
C GLY A 91 10.94 -7.64 -5.03
N LEU A 92 10.79 -6.59 -4.23
CA LEU A 92 10.35 -6.66 -2.83
C LEU A 92 9.03 -5.94 -2.65
N PHE A 93 8.13 -6.51 -1.87
CA PHE A 93 6.88 -5.86 -1.45
C PHE A 93 6.90 -5.57 0.04
N VAL A 94 6.38 -4.40 0.42
CA VAL A 94 6.30 -3.94 1.80
C VAL A 94 4.93 -3.32 2.05
N ALA A 95 4.22 -3.79 3.08
CA ALA A 95 2.97 -3.18 3.55
C ALA A 95 3.29 -2.07 4.56
N SER A 96 3.97 -1.02 4.11
CA SER A 96 4.37 0.10 4.96
C SER A 96 3.22 1.05 5.26
N ARG A 97 3.30 1.73 6.41
CA ARG A 97 2.39 2.84 6.70
C ARG A 97 2.73 4.04 5.83
N THR A 98 1.68 4.72 5.40
CA THR A 98 1.76 5.92 4.58
C THR A 98 1.44 7.16 5.42
N HIS A 99 2.02 8.28 5.05
CA HIS A 99 1.72 9.60 5.62
C HIS A 99 1.42 10.57 4.50
N SER A 100 0.64 11.60 4.80
CA SER A 100 0.48 12.70 3.85
C SER A 100 1.84 13.35 3.56
N GLY A 101 2.19 13.49 2.29
CA GLY A 101 3.40 14.19 1.87
C GLY A 101 3.32 15.72 2.04
N SER A 102 2.15 16.24 2.45
CA SER A 102 1.90 17.68 2.61
C SER A 102 1.02 17.92 3.85
N PRO A 103 1.30 18.96 4.65
CA PRO A 103 0.46 19.33 5.79
C PRO A 103 -0.81 20.12 5.35
N LEU A 104 -1.04 20.31 4.06
CA LEU A 104 -2.08 21.20 3.54
C LEU A 104 -3.49 20.82 4.02
N ALA A 105 -3.83 19.54 4.04
CA ALA A 105 -5.14 19.08 4.49
C ALA A 105 -5.38 19.42 5.97
N GLU A 106 -4.36 19.22 6.81
CA GLU A 106 -4.41 19.53 8.24
C GLU A 106 -4.49 21.04 8.47
N GLN A 107 -3.69 21.82 7.74
CA GLN A 107 -3.68 23.29 7.82
C GLN A 107 -5.03 23.89 7.41
N LEU A 108 -5.73 23.27 6.47
CA LEU A 108 -7.08 23.66 6.06
C LEU A 108 -8.17 23.16 7.02
N GLY A 109 -7.85 22.32 7.99
CA GLY A 109 -8.80 21.75 8.95
C GLY A 109 -9.64 20.61 8.38
N CYS A 110 -9.17 19.94 7.33
CA CYS A 110 -9.86 18.77 6.77
C CYS A 110 -9.89 17.63 7.77
N ALA A 111 -11.03 16.96 7.91
CA ALA A 111 -11.14 15.74 8.69
C ALA A 111 -10.35 14.61 8.02
N LEU A 112 -9.62 13.85 8.84
CA LEU A 112 -8.89 12.68 8.41
C LEU A 112 -9.62 11.41 8.85
N GLU A 113 -9.34 10.29 8.16
CA GLU A 113 -9.85 8.97 8.45
C GLU A 113 -8.69 7.98 8.48
N GLU A 114 -8.73 7.01 9.40
CA GLU A 114 -7.69 5.99 9.52
C GLU A 114 -8.04 4.76 8.68
N GLY A 115 -7.13 4.41 7.76
CA GLY A 115 -7.15 3.16 7.01
C GLY A 115 -6.08 2.18 7.47
N ALA A 116 -6.05 1.01 6.88
CA ALA A 116 -5.08 -0.05 7.22
C ALA A 116 -3.62 0.40 7.05
N THR A 117 -3.36 1.30 6.11
CA THR A 117 -2.00 1.78 5.79
C THR A 117 -1.68 3.16 6.34
N GLY A 118 -2.62 3.86 6.96
CA GLY A 118 -2.42 5.18 7.55
C GLY A 118 -3.60 6.13 7.34
N LEU A 119 -3.40 7.40 7.69
CA LEU A 119 -4.41 8.44 7.59
C LEU A 119 -4.57 8.94 6.15
N PHE A 120 -5.81 9.20 5.76
CA PHE A 120 -6.17 9.85 4.50
C PHE A 120 -7.27 10.91 4.74
N VAL A 121 -7.45 11.81 3.79
CA VAL A 121 -8.47 12.87 3.88
C VAL A 121 -9.86 12.27 3.69
N ARG A 122 -10.74 12.45 4.66
CA ARG A 122 -12.13 12.00 4.56
C ARG A 122 -12.88 12.84 3.53
N THR A 123 -13.56 12.18 2.60
CA THR A 123 -14.39 12.80 1.57
C THR A 123 -15.73 12.09 1.44
N ASP A 124 -16.71 12.80 0.93
CA ASP A 124 -17.98 12.21 0.51
C ASP A 124 -17.90 11.60 -0.92
N ALA A 125 -19.02 11.13 -1.44
CA ALA A 125 -19.11 10.56 -2.79
C ALA A 125 -18.77 11.56 -3.91
N THR A 126 -18.90 12.86 -3.66
CA THR A 126 -18.58 13.94 -4.60
C THR A 126 -17.14 14.45 -4.47
N LYS A 127 -16.36 13.82 -3.59
CA LYS A 127 -14.98 14.17 -3.24
C LYS A 127 -14.85 15.49 -2.47
N ALA A 128 -15.95 16.00 -1.91
CA ALA A 128 -15.90 17.14 -1.00
C ALA A 128 -15.35 16.70 0.38
N THR A 129 -14.45 17.50 0.94
CA THR A 129 -13.91 17.31 2.28
C THR A 129 -14.87 17.87 3.35
N SER A 130 -14.48 17.80 4.62
CA SER A 130 -15.20 18.47 5.72
C SER A 130 -15.13 20.00 5.66
N VAL A 131 -14.29 20.56 4.80
CA VAL A 131 -14.10 21.99 4.63
C VAL A 131 -14.78 22.46 3.34
N ALA A 132 -15.71 23.40 3.45
CA ALA A 132 -16.46 23.90 2.31
C ALA A 132 -15.52 24.45 1.20
N GLY A 133 -15.74 24.06 -0.04
CA GLY A 133 -14.92 24.47 -1.18
C GLY A 133 -13.61 23.71 -1.34
N VAL A 134 -13.30 22.77 -0.46
CA VAL A 134 -12.10 21.93 -0.53
C VAL A 134 -12.48 20.52 -0.95
N PHE A 135 -11.81 20.02 -1.99
CA PHE A 135 -11.98 18.67 -2.52
C PHE A 135 -10.66 17.90 -2.42
N ALA A 136 -10.74 16.60 -2.18
CA ALA A 136 -9.57 15.73 -2.16
C ALA A 136 -9.84 14.44 -2.96
N CYS A 137 -8.84 13.93 -3.65
CA CYS A 137 -8.97 12.78 -4.55
C CYS A 137 -7.67 11.97 -4.61
N GLY A 138 -7.76 10.77 -5.21
CA GLY A 138 -6.64 9.86 -5.35
C GLY A 138 -6.11 9.36 -4.01
N ASP A 139 -4.83 9.06 -3.95
CA ASP A 139 -4.18 8.46 -2.77
C ASP A 139 -4.28 9.33 -1.50
N ALA A 140 -4.43 10.65 -1.66
CA ALA A 140 -4.64 11.55 -0.51
C ALA A 140 -6.00 11.34 0.19
N ALA A 141 -7.00 10.77 -0.50
CA ALA A 141 -8.37 10.58 -0.02
C ALA A 141 -8.84 9.12 -0.07
N ARG A 142 -7.91 8.15 -0.02
CA ARG A 142 -8.21 6.72 -0.06
C ARG A 142 -7.29 5.90 0.83
N ALA A 143 -7.86 4.88 1.46
CA ALA A 143 -7.08 3.89 2.21
C ALA A 143 -6.21 3.00 1.30
N ALA A 144 -6.64 2.78 0.04
CA ALA A 144 -5.90 2.01 -0.95
C ALA A 144 -6.03 2.68 -2.32
N GLY A 145 -4.91 3.04 -2.91
CA GLY A 145 -4.83 3.78 -4.16
C GLY A 145 -4.49 2.91 -5.37
N SER A 146 -4.88 3.39 -6.53
CA SER A 146 -4.39 2.93 -7.83
C SER A 146 -4.54 4.08 -8.83
N VAL A 147 -3.77 4.03 -9.93
CA VAL A 147 -3.85 5.06 -10.98
C VAL A 147 -5.28 5.20 -11.52
N ALA A 148 -5.97 4.08 -11.78
CA ALA A 148 -7.34 4.10 -12.29
C ALA A 148 -8.31 4.78 -11.32
N LEU A 149 -8.21 4.48 -10.04
CA LEU A 149 -9.03 5.11 -8.99
C LEU A 149 -8.69 6.60 -8.83
N ALA A 150 -7.40 6.96 -8.88
CA ALA A 150 -6.98 8.35 -8.77
C ALA A 150 -7.50 9.21 -9.95
N VAL A 151 -7.49 8.66 -11.16
CA VAL A 151 -8.06 9.33 -12.36
C VAL A 151 -9.56 9.52 -12.22
N ALA A 152 -10.29 8.47 -11.81
CA ALA A 152 -11.73 8.55 -11.60
C ALA A 152 -12.11 9.56 -10.50
N ASP A 153 -11.39 9.53 -9.38
CA ASP A 153 -11.60 10.49 -8.28
C ASP A 153 -11.29 11.92 -8.71
N GLY A 154 -10.20 12.13 -9.47
CA GLY A 154 -9.84 13.44 -9.99
C GLY A 154 -10.92 14.02 -10.91
N ALA A 155 -11.48 13.19 -11.79
CA ALA A 155 -12.59 13.61 -12.65
C ALA A 155 -13.82 14.02 -11.81
N MET A 156 -14.17 13.23 -10.79
CA MET A 156 -15.29 13.54 -9.90
C MET A 156 -15.04 14.83 -9.09
N ALA A 157 -13.87 14.98 -8.51
CA ALA A 157 -13.51 16.18 -7.77
C ALA A 157 -13.55 17.44 -8.66
N GLY A 158 -13.03 17.35 -9.89
CA GLY A 158 -13.07 18.46 -10.85
C GLY A 158 -14.49 18.88 -11.24
N VAL A 159 -15.37 17.90 -11.54
CA VAL A 159 -16.80 18.18 -11.80
C VAL A 159 -17.46 18.83 -10.59
N SER A 160 -17.21 18.32 -9.40
CA SER A 160 -17.82 18.84 -8.17
C SER A 160 -17.34 20.28 -7.87
N ALA A 161 -16.05 20.53 -8.01
CA ALA A 161 -15.50 21.88 -7.85
C ALA A 161 -16.08 22.87 -8.87
N HIS A 162 -16.19 22.47 -10.15
CA HIS A 162 -16.80 23.30 -11.19
C HIS A 162 -18.28 23.59 -10.90
N ARG A 163 -19.05 22.57 -10.48
CA ARG A 163 -20.47 22.78 -10.10
C ARG A 163 -20.62 23.75 -8.94
N LEU A 164 -19.73 23.66 -7.95
CA LEU A 164 -19.72 24.61 -6.82
C LEU A 164 -19.54 26.06 -7.28
N THR A 165 -18.70 26.31 -8.29
CA THR A 165 -18.48 27.68 -8.81
C THR A 165 -19.68 28.25 -9.57
N ILE A 166 -20.50 27.37 -10.20
CA ILE A 166 -21.67 27.80 -10.97
C ILE A 166 -22.91 27.92 -10.11
N PHE A 167 -23.16 26.95 -9.25
CA PHE A 167 -24.43 26.81 -8.54
C PHE A 167 -24.34 27.18 -7.05
N GLY A 168 -23.15 27.52 -6.54
CA GLY A 168 -22.91 27.70 -5.13
C GLY A 168 -22.91 26.39 -4.35
N ALA A 169 -22.84 26.46 -3.02
CA ALA A 169 -22.89 25.28 -2.19
C ALA A 169 -24.18 24.50 -2.49
N LEU A 170 -24.04 23.27 -3.00
CA LEU A 170 -25.17 22.36 -3.15
C LEU A 170 -25.76 22.17 -1.74
N ALA A 171 -27.03 22.54 -1.57
CA ALA A 171 -27.75 22.17 -0.36
C ALA A 171 -27.67 20.66 -0.16
N ALA A 172 -27.24 20.24 1.02
CA ALA A 172 -27.11 18.84 1.42
C ALA A 172 -28.50 18.19 1.46
#